data_96e9ddafe9ba54f623b614d66d99bc8d
#
_entry.id   96e9ddafe9ba54f623b614d66d99bc8d
#
_cell.length_a   1.000
_cell.length_b   1.000
_cell.length_c   1.000
_cell.angle_alpha   90.00
_cell.angle_beta   90.00
_cell.angle_gamma   90.00
#
_symmetry.space_group_name_H-M   'P 1'
#
loop_
_entity.id
_entity.type
_entity.pdbx_description
1 polymer ?
#
loop_
_entity_poly.entity_id
_entity_poly.type
_entity_poly.pdbx_seq_one_letter_code
_entity_poly.pdbx_strand_id
1 'polypeptide(L)'
;MKQQGVTLIQMLFALGLLALLTQFGATSYSEMSNELHQQAAAKNLAQALRAARNEALLRNQEITLQAKEGDWSYGWQLLSEYSDTPLLREYSAKGKVKIVGNQPVAQRVRFSGLGVPLRSGNAFLSGSLHICGAPGQEDIHMIALSRTGRVSLNRGIPIKPLCPGNVN
;
A
#
# COMPACT_ATOMS: atom_id res chain seq x y z
N MET A 1 -57.23 -14.35 -11.89
CA MET A 1 -55.95 -13.62 -12.00
C MET A 1 -55.68 -13.40 -13.49
N LYS A 2 -55.62 -12.12 -13.96
CA LYS A 2 -55.32 -11.84 -15.37
C LYS A 2 -53.81 -11.91 -15.58
N GLN A 3 -53.39 -12.92 -16.32
CA GLN A 3 -52.00 -13.04 -16.77
C GLN A 3 -51.76 -11.99 -17.86
N GLN A 4 -50.96 -10.97 -17.56
CA GLN A 4 -50.53 -9.99 -18.56
C GLN A 4 -49.22 -10.48 -19.18
N GLY A 5 -49.26 -10.83 -20.46
CA GLY A 5 -48.08 -11.27 -21.19
C GLY A 5 -47.14 -10.08 -21.45
N VAL A 6 -45.86 -10.25 -21.16
CA VAL A 6 -44.80 -9.28 -21.53
C VAL A 6 -44.56 -9.39 -23.03
N THR A 7 -44.55 -8.25 -23.74
CA THR A 7 -44.29 -8.26 -25.19
C THR A 7 -42.79 -8.41 -25.47
N LEU A 8 -42.44 -9.04 -26.61
CA LEU A 8 -41.05 -9.25 -27.04
C LEU A 8 -40.27 -7.92 -27.12
N ILE A 9 -40.93 -6.84 -27.52
CA ILE A 9 -40.34 -5.52 -27.64
C ILE A 9 -39.97 -4.94 -26.25
N GLN A 10 -40.78 -5.20 -25.21
CA GLN A 10 -40.46 -4.79 -23.82
C GLN A 10 -39.22 -5.52 -23.29
N MET A 11 -39.08 -6.80 -23.62
CA MET A 11 -37.88 -7.59 -23.27
C MET A 11 -36.61 -7.05 -23.95
N LEU A 12 -36.71 -6.74 -25.27
CA LEU A 12 -35.56 -6.15 -25.99
C LEU A 12 -35.17 -4.78 -25.45
N PHE A 13 -36.16 -3.96 -25.12
CA PHE A 13 -35.88 -2.64 -24.54
C PHE A 13 -35.22 -2.74 -23.14
N ALA A 14 -35.69 -3.64 -22.29
CA ALA A 14 -35.12 -3.89 -20.98
C ALA A 14 -33.67 -4.41 -21.10
N LEU A 15 -33.38 -5.34 -22.00
CA LEU A 15 -32.04 -5.83 -22.26
C LEU A 15 -31.12 -4.73 -22.79
N GLY A 16 -31.61 -3.86 -23.67
CA GLY A 16 -30.85 -2.71 -24.18
C GLY A 16 -30.46 -1.73 -23.07
N LEU A 17 -31.38 -1.39 -22.17
CA LEU A 17 -31.14 -0.55 -21.02
C LEU A 17 -30.13 -1.18 -20.05
N LEU A 18 -30.26 -2.48 -19.81
CA LEU A 18 -29.36 -3.23 -18.93
C LEU A 18 -27.92 -3.25 -19.50
N ALA A 19 -27.77 -3.42 -20.80
CA ALA A 19 -26.46 -3.38 -21.48
C ALA A 19 -25.80 -1.99 -21.36
N LEU A 20 -26.57 -0.91 -21.51
CA LEU A 20 -26.06 0.46 -21.32
C LEU A 20 -25.65 0.71 -19.90
N LEU A 21 -26.43 0.33 -18.89
CA LEU A 21 -26.14 0.52 -17.49
C LEU A 21 -24.89 -0.25 -17.04
N THR A 22 -24.69 -1.48 -17.54
CA THR A 22 -23.51 -2.29 -17.21
C THR A 22 -22.23 -1.68 -17.76
N GLN A 23 -22.27 -1.04 -18.92
CA GLN A 23 -21.11 -0.41 -19.55
C GLN A 23 -20.57 0.78 -18.71
N PHE A 24 -21.45 1.61 -18.15
CA PHE A 24 -21.07 2.72 -17.27
C PHE A 24 -20.70 2.27 -15.86
N GLY A 25 -21.36 1.23 -15.35
CA GLY A 25 -21.10 0.73 -13.98
C GLY A 25 -19.74 0.06 -13.82
N ALA A 26 -19.26 -0.65 -14.84
CA ALA A 26 -18.02 -1.43 -14.75
C ALA A 26 -16.77 -0.55 -14.58
N THR A 27 -16.68 0.58 -15.26
CA THR A 27 -15.53 1.51 -15.18
C THR A 27 -15.44 2.16 -13.81
N SER A 28 -16.54 2.70 -13.30
CA SER A 28 -16.59 3.34 -11.98
C SER A 28 -16.28 2.37 -10.84
N TYR A 29 -16.73 1.12 -10.95
CA TYR A 29 -16.43 0.07 -9.97
C TYR A 29 -14.95 -0.27 -9.95
N SER A 30 -14.29 -0.35 -11.10
CA SER A 30 -12.85 -0.64 -11.21
C SER A 30 -12.00 0.45 -10.56
N GLU A 31 -12.29 1.72 -10.83
CA GLU A 31 -11.58 2.86 -10.23
C GLU A 31 -11.73 2.89 -8.71
N MET A 32 -12.96 2.74 -8.21
CA MET A 32 -13.24 2.68 -6.78
C MET A 32 -12.54 1.50 -6.10
N SER A 33 -12.54 0.33 -6.72
CA SER A 33 -11.85 -0.87 -6.21
C SER A 33 -10.34 -0.66 -6.13
N ASN A 34 -9.72 -0.05 -7.13
CA ASN A 34 -8.30 0.26 -7.16
C ASN A 34 -7.92 1.25 -6.05
N GLU A 35 -8.70 2.31 -5.85
CA GLU A 35 -8.47 3.27 -4.76
C GLU A 35 -8.55 2.60 -3.39
N LEU A 36 -9.53 1.74 -3.16
CA LEU A 36 -9.64 0.98 -1.89
C LEU A 36 -8.44 0.07 -1.67
N HIS A 37 -7.93 -0.58 -2.70
CA HIS A 37 -6.71 -1.41 -2.60
C HIS A 37 -5.48 -0.56 -2.26
N GLN A 38 -5.32 0.61 -2.87
CA GLN A 38 -4.21 1.54 -2.57
C GLN A 38 -4.30 2.04 -1.13
N GLN A 39 -5.48 2.47 -0.69
CA GLN A 39 -5.69 2.93 0.68
C GLN A 39 -5.43 1.82 1.71
N ALA A 40 -5.90 0.61 1.43
CA ALA A 40 -5.65 -0.55 2.30
C ALA A 40 -4.15 -0.88 2.38
N ALA A 41 -3.44 -0.91 1.24
CA ALA A 41 -2.00 -1.15 1.20
C ALA A 41 -1.23 -0.08 1.99
N ALA A 42 -1.58 1.20 1.81
CA ALA A 42 -0.97 2.31 2.53
C ALA A 42 -1.17 2.19 4.05
N LYS A 43 -2.39 1.93 4.50
CA LYS A 43 -2.71 1.74 5.93
C LYS A 43 -1.98 0.55 6.52
N ASN A 44 -1.98 -0.60 5.84
CA ASN A 44 -1.33 -1.82 6.29
C ASN A 44 0.19 -1.65 6.42
N LEU A 45 0.85 -1.02 5.44
CA LEU A 45 2.28 -0.78 5.51
C LEU A 45 2.64 0.25 6.58
N ALA A 46 1.85 1.32 6.75
CA ALA A 46 2.05 2.29 7.82
C ALA A 46 1.88 1.63 9.20
N GLN A 47 0.90 0.74 9.37
CA GLN A 47 0.72 -0.03 10.60
C GLN A 47 1.89 -1.01 10.83
N ALA A 48 2.39 -1.66 9.79
CA ALA A 48 3.55 -2.55 9.91
C ALA A 48 4.81 -1.81 10.36
N LEU A 49 5.06 -0.60 9.84
CA LEU A 49 6.17 0.25 10.28
C LEU A 49 6.03 0.66 11.76
N ARG A 50 4.81 1.02 12.19
CA ARG A 50 4.54 1.34 13.60
C ARG A 50 4.68 0.11 14.49
N ALA A 51 4.23 -1.05 14.03
CA ALA A 51 4.38 -2.32 14.75
C ALA A 51 5.85 -2.72 14.88
N ALA A 52 6.65 -2.56 13.81
CA ALA A 52 8.09 -2.81 13.84
C ALA A 52 8.80 -1.93 14.89
N ARG A 53 8.46 -0.63 14.91
CA ARG A 53 8.97 0.30 15.91
C ARG A 53 8.59 -0.10 17.34
N ASN A 54 7.31 -0.42 17.57
CA ASN A 54 6.83 -0.81 18.89
C ASN A 54 7.47 -2.11 19.36
N GLU A 55 7.64 -3.08 18.47
CA GLU A 55 8.32 -4.34 18.78
C GLU A 55 9.78 -4.12 19.15
N ALA A 56 10.48 -3.20 18.46
CA ALA A 56 11.84 -2.81 18.79
C ALA A 56 11.94 -2.19 20.20
N LEU A 57 11.01 -1.29 20.55
CA LEU A 57 10.92 -0.68 21.86
C LEU A 57 10.62 -1.70 22.96
N LEU A 58 9.65 -2.61 22.74
CA LEU A 58 9.22 -3.61 23.72
C LEU A 58 10.31 -4.62 24.02
N ARG A 59 11.05 -5.04 23.01
CA ARG A 59 12.14 -6.02 23.14
C ARG A 59 13.49 -5.37 23.48
N ASN A 60 13.58 -4.05 23.38
CA ASN A 60 14.85 -3.31 23.46
C ASN A 60 15.92 -3.89 22.52
N GLN A 61 15.52 -4.27 21.30
CA GLN A 61 16.35 -4.94 20.29
C GLN A 61 16.10 -4.34 18.91
N GLU A 62 17.05 -4.58 18.00
CA GLU A 62 16.86 -4.18 16.61
C GLU A 62 15.80 -5.05 15.92
N ILE A 63 14.84 -4.39 15.27
CA ILE A 63 13.78 -5.02 14.48
C ILE A 63 13.81 -4.45 13.08
N THR A 64 13.79 -5.33 12.10
CA THR A 64 13.83 -4.99 10.68
C THR A 64 12.49 -5.31 10.03
N LEU A 65 11.87 -4.32 9.37
CA LEU A 65 10.80 -4.52 8.41
C LEU A 65 11.42 -4.56 7.02
N GLN A 66 11.31 -5.69 6.33
CA GLN A 66 11.93 -5.93 5.03
C GLN A 66 10.89 -6.25 3.97
N ALA A 67 11.04 -5.66 2.78
CA ALA A 67 10.24 -5.98 1.61
C ALA A 67 10.51 -7.42 1.14
N LYS A 68 9.46 -8.15 0.79
CA LYS A 68 9.58 -9.49 0.18
C LYS A 68 10.18 -9.36 -1.20
N GLU A 69 11.14 -10.22 -1.52
CA GLU A 69 11.83 -10.23 -2.82
C GLU A 69 12.42 -8.86 -3.21
N GLY A 70 12.67 -7.99 -2.22
CA GLY A 70 13.20 -6.65 -2.44
C GLY A 70 12.19 -5.62 -2.94
N ASP A 71 10.90 -5.96 -3.07
CA ASP A 71 9.83 -5.09 -3.54
C ASP A 71 8.63 -5.08 -2.56
N TRP A 72 8.30 -3.91 -2.03
CA TRP A 72 7.18 -3.71 -1.10
C TRP A 72 5.82 -4.12 -1.69
N SER A 73 5.70 -4.18 -3.00
CA SER A 73 4.47 -4.57 -3.70
C SER A 73 4.08 -6.02 -3.46
N TYR A 74 5.05 -6.90 -3.16
CA TYR A 74 4.80 -8.31 -2.85
C TYR A 74 4.52 -8.58 -1.36
N GLY A 75 4.71 -7.56 -0.52
CA GLY A 75 4.50 -7.64 0.91
C GLY A 75 5.78 -7.37 1.70
N TRP A 76 5.76 -7.72 2.98
CA TRP A 76 6.86 -7.46 3.90
C TRP A 76 6.92 -8.48 5.03
N GLN A 77 8.09 -8.56 5.62
CA GLN A 77 8.40 -9.41 6.75
C GLN A 77 8.97 -8.60 7.90
N LEU A 78 8.55 -8.91 9.12
CA LEU A 78 9.08 -8.37 10.35
C LEU A 78 10.08 -9.36 10.93
N LEU A 79 11.33 -8.95 11.05
CA LEU A 79 12.43 -9.79 11.43
C LEU A 79 13.10 -9.27 12.70
N SER A 80 13.52 -10.20 13.57
CA SER A 80 14.40 -9.93 14.72
C SER A 80 15.70 -10.71 14.53
N GLU A 81 16.84 -10.01 14.50
CA GLU A 81 18.14 -10.66 14.34
C GLU A 81 18.60 -11.42 15.60
N TYR A 82 17.98 -11.15 16.75
CA TYR A 82 18.37 -11.68 18.07
C TYR A 82 17.41 -12.78 18.58
N SER A 83 16.55 -13.32 17.73
CA SER A 83 15.59 -14.36 18.10
C SER A 83 15.94 -15.69 17.43
N ASP A 84 15.74 -16.80 18.14
CA ASP A 84 15.83 -18.16 17.58
C ASP A 84 14.85 -18.36 16.40
N THR A 85 13.77 -17.59 16.38
CA THR A 85 12.84 -17.48 15.26
C THR A 85 12.89 -16.06 14.70
N PRO A 86 13.75 -15.79 13.69
CA PRO A 86 13.95 -14.43 13.18
C PRO A 86 12.69 -13.81 12.57
N LEU A 87 11.82 -14.62 11.97
CA LEU A 87 10.56 -14.16 11.40
C LEU A 87 9.48 -14.00 12.47
N LEU A 88 9.14 -12.77 12.83
CA LEU A 88 8.09 -12.46 13.81
C LEU A 88 6.70 -12.37 13.17
N ARG A 89 6.63 -11.80 11.99
CA ARG A 89 5.37 -11.60 11.26
C ARG A 89 5.63 -11.46 9.77
N GLU A 90 4.70 -11.98 8.98
CA GLU A 90 4.72 -11.84 7.53
C GLU A 90 3.38 -11.28 7.04
N TYR A 91 3.46 -10.41 6.05
CA TYR A 91 2.32 -9.94 5.27
C TYR A 91 2.61 -10.17 3.80
N SER A 92 1.75 -10.94 3.13
CA SER A 92 1.81 -11.16 1.69
C SER A 92 0.83 -10.26 0.98
N ALA A 93 1.33 -9.42 0.09
CA ALA A 93 0.54 -8.69 -0.88
C ALA A 93 0.59 -9.41 -2.23
N LYS A 94 -0.48 -9.30 -3.02
CA LYS A 94 -0.56 -9.99 -4.32
C LYS A 94 0.02 -9.17 -5.48
N GLY A 95 0.84 -8.18 -5.22
CA GLY A 95 1.42 -7.30 -6.25
C GLY A 95 0.40 -6.39 -6.96
N LYS A 96 -0.83 -6.32 -6.46
CA LYS A 96 -1.91 -5.53 -7.09
C LYS A 96 -1.68 -4.02 -7.05
N VAL A 97 -0.87 -3.56 -6.10
CA VAL A 97 -0.58 -2.15 -5.87
C VAL A 97 0.94 -1.99 -5.87
N LYS A 98 1.46 -1.12 -6.74
CA LYS A 98 2.89 -0.83 -6.78
C LYS A 98 3.27 0.09 -5.62
N ILE A 99 4.31 -0.29 -4.86
CA ILE A 99 4.83 0.48 -3.73
C ILE A 99 6.32 0.71 -3.96
N VAL A 100 6.74 1.97 -3.94
CA VAL A 100 8.13 2.35 -4.19
C VAL A 100 8.64 3.17 -3.02
N GLY A 101 9.78 2.76 -2.46
CA GLY A 101 10.51 3.51 -1.44
C GLY A 101 11.65 4.32 -2.04
N ASN A 102 11.95 5.51 -1.48
CA ASN A 102 13.18 6.20 -1.83
C ASN A 102 14.41 5.41 -1.32
N GLN A 103 15.62 5.75 -1.78
CA GLN A 103 16.86 5.00 -1.54
C GLN A 103 17.05 4.50 -0.08
N PRO A 104 16.86 5.32 0.96
CA PRO A 104 17.07 4.85 2.33
C PRO A 104 16.11 3.76 2.79
N VAL A 105 14.87 3.72 2.24
CA VAL A 105 13.81 2.78 2.62
C VAL A 105 13.35 1.91 1.44
N ALA A 106 14.16 1.82 0.39
CA ALA A 106 13.80 1.10 -0.85
C ALA A 106 13.44 -0.37 -0.61
N GLN A 107 14.14 -1.04 0.29
CA GLN A 107 13.97 -2.49 0.52
C GLN A 107 13.72 -2.87 1.98
N ARG A 108 14.15 -2.05 2.95
CA ARG A 108 14.03 -2.34 4.37
C ARG A 108 14.05 -1.08 5.22
N VAL A 109 13.48 -1.20 6.42
CA VAL A 109 13.56 -0.21 7.49
C VAL A 109 13.95 -0.95 8.78
N ARG A 110 15.06 -0.56 9.39
CA ARG A 110 15.55 -1.12 10.65
C ARG A 110 15.31 -0.12 11.77
N PHE A 111 14.70 -0.56 12.86
CA PHE A 111 14.50 0.22 14.07
C PHE A 111 15.42 -0.27 15.17
N SER A 112 16.10 0.65 15.87
CA SER A 112 16.85 0.34 17.10
C SER A 112 15.90 0.02 18.26
N GLY A 113 16.42 -0.55 19.35
CA GLY A 113 15.69 -0.74 20.60
C GLY A 113 15.13 0.55 21.23
N LEU A 114 15.57 1.72 20.77
CA LEU A 114 15.01 3.03 21.13
C LEU A 114 13.90 3.50 20.17
N GLY A 115 13.49 2.67 19.20
CA GLY A 115 12.46 3.00 18.24
C GLY A 115 12.88 4.03 17.19
N VAL A 116 14.17 4.24 16.98
CA VAL A 116 14.73 5.16 16.01
C VAL A 116 15.10 4.40 14.74
N PRO A 117 14.72 4.86 13.55
CA PRO A 117 15.07 4.19 12.31
C PRO A 117 16.54 4.41 11.97
N LEU A 118 17.23 3.32 11.62
CA LEU A 118 18.66 3.28 11.37
C LEU A 118 18.98 2.91 9.92
N ARG A 119 20.02 3.53 9.40
CA ARG A 119 20.69 3.20 8.15
C ARG A 119 21.79 2.17 8.39
N SER A 120 22.33 1.58 7.32
CA SER A 120 23.59 0.82 7.41
C SER A 120 24.68 1.70 8.04
N GLY A 121 25.36 1.21 9.11
CA GLY A 121 26.32 2.00 9.88
C GLY A 121 25.71 2.85 11.01
N ASN A 122 24.49 2.52 11.45
CA ASN A 122 23.80 3.11 12.62
C ASN A 122 23.51 4.61 12.54
N ALA A 123 23.63 5.23 11.37
CA ALA A 123 23.19 6.60 11.16
C ALA A 123 21.65 6.70 11.14
N PHE A 124 21.11 7.83 11.57
CA PHE A 124 19.67 8.09 11.52
C PHE A 124 19.14 8.03 10.09
N LEU A 125 17.97 7.40 9.94
CA LEU A 125 17.29 7.23 8.68
C LEU A 125 16.00 8.04 8.66
N SER A 126 15.71 8.65 7.51
CA SER A 126 14.38 9.15 7.16
C SER A 126 14.09 8.79 5.72
N GLY A 127 12.84 8.60 5.38
CA GLY A 127 12.47 8.20 4.02
C GLY A 127 10.99 8.30 3.76
N SER A 128 10.62 8.01 2.52
CA SER A 128 9.23 7.97 2.08
C SER A 128 8.95 6.75 1.21
N LEU A 129 7.75 6.21 1.37
CA LEU A 129 7.20 5.14 0.56
C LEU A 129 5.96 5.68 -0.15
N HIS A 130 5.91 5.52 -1.46
CA HIS A 130 4.82 5.98 -2.31
C HIS A 130 4.01 4.77 -2.76
N ILE A 131 2.71 4.83 -2.58
CA ILE A 131 1.76 3.84 -3.06
C ILE A 131 1.23 4.36 -4.38
N CYS A 132 1.69 3.76 -5.46
CA CYS A 132 1.43 4.24 -6.81
C CYS A 132 0.00 3.93 -7.24
N GLY A 133 -0.65 4.93 -7.85
CA GLY A 133 -1.96 4.83 -8.44
C GLY A 133 -1.96 4.24 -9.84
N ALA A 134 -3.11 4.31 -10.51
CA ALA A 134 -3.22 4.03 -11.92
C ALA A 134 -2.39 5.03 -12.75
N PRO A 135 -1.95 4.66 -13.96
CA PRO A 135 -1.27 5.60 -14.85
C PRO A 135 -2.08 6.89 -15.02
N GLY A 136 -1.43 8.05 -14.81
CA GLY A 136 -2.07 9.38 -14.86
C GLY A 136 -2.69 9.86 -13.54
N GLN A 137 -2.69 9.06 -12.49
CA GLN A 137 -3.13 9.48 -11.16
C GLN A 137 -1.99 10.23 -10.46
N GLU A 138 -2.14 11.53 -10.26
CA GLU A 138 -1.15 12.39 -9.59
C GLU A 138 -1.25 12.33 -8.07
N ASP A 139 -2.47 12.23 -7.54
CA ASP A 139 -2.75 12.17 -6.11
C ASP A 139 -2.57 10.75 -5.58
N ILE A 140 -1.53 10.53 -4.80
CA ILE A 140 -1.14 9.23 -4.29
C ILE A 140 -1.05 9.19 -2.77
N HIS A 141 -1.11 8.00 -2.20
CA HIS A 141 -0.81 7.80 -0.78
C HIS A 141 0.70 7.75 -0.54
N MET A 142 1.16 8.49 0.47
CA MET A 142 2.57 8.58 0.85
C MET A 142 2.73 8.26 2.33
N ILE A 143 3.69 7.42 2.64
CA ILE A 143 4.12 7.15 4.01
C ILE A 143 5.45 7.85 4.24
N ALA A 144 5.49 8.80 5.17
CA ALA A 144 6.72 9.47 5.56
C ALA A 144 7.23 8.91 6.89
N LEU A 145 8.51 8.54 6.91
CA LEU A 145 9.25 8.09 8.08
C LEU A 145 10.24 9.17 8.50
N SER A 146 10.05 9.73 9.69
CA SER A 146 10.97 10.73 10.24
C SER A 146 12.19 10.08 10.90
N ARG A 147 13.24 10.88 11.15
CA ARG A 147 14.44 10.45 11.91
C ARG A 147 14.14 9.96 13.32
N THR A 148 13.05 10.42 13.93
CA THR A 148 12.61 10.00 15.28
C THR A 148 11.71 8.78 15.26
N GLY A 149 11.49 8.15 14.08
CA GLY A 149 10.62 6.98 13.93
C GLY A 149 9.13 7.29 13.87
N ARG A 150 8.73 8.57 13.71
CA ARG A 150 7.32 8.92 13.47
C ARG A 150 6.94 8.49 12.05
N VAL A 151 5.85 7.72 11.96
CA VAL A 151 5.25 7.26 10.70
C VAL A 151 3.98 8.08 10.44
N SER A 152 3.99 8.87 9.38
CA SER A 152 2.85 9.68 8.90
C SER A 152 2.33 9.11 7.59
N LEU A 153 1.01 9.00 7.46
CA LEU A 153 0.34 8.65 6.22
C LEU A 153 -0.34 9.91 5.69
N ASN A 154 0.03 10.33 4.51
CA ASN A 154 -0.49 11.50 3.82
C ASN A 154 -1.05 11.08 2.45
N ARG A 155 -1.92 11.92 1.89
CA ARG A 155 -2.39 11.82 0.52
C ARG A 155 -2.14 13.16 -0.15
N GLY A 156 -1.72 13.16 -1.41
CA GLY A 156 -1.47 14.36 -2.19
C GLY A 156 -0.49 14.12 -3.32
N ILE A 157 -0.17 15.21 -4.02
CA ILE A 157 0.78 15.23 -5.13
C ILE A 157 2.20 15.31 -4.55
N PRO A 158 3.08 14.34 -4.79
CA PRO A 158 4.44 14.37 -4.27
C PRO A 158 5.31 15.39 -5.01
N ILE A 159 6.14 16.14 -4.28
CA ILE A 159 7.11 17.06 -4.86
C ILE A 159 8.13 16.34 -5.75
N LYS A 160 8.49 15.10 -5.36
CA LYS A 160 9.36 14.20 -6.14
C LYS A 160 8.65 12.84 -6.28
N PRO A 161 7.98 12.61 -7.42
CA PRO A 161 7.30 11.34 -7.64
C PRO A 161 8.31 10.20 -7.75
N LEU A 162 8.04 9.09 -7.02
CA LEU A 162 8.81 7.85 -7.11
C LEU A 162 8.13 6.83 -8.03
N CYS A 163 6.85 7.08 -8.35
CA CYS A 163 6.07 6.16 -9.15
C CYS A 163 6.42 6.29 -10.63
N PRO A 164 6.65 5.17 -11.35
CA PRO A 164 6.91 5.19 -12.78
C PRO A 164 5.67 5.74 -13.52
N GLY A 165 5.88 6.69 -14.43
CA GLY A 165 4.81 7.31 -15.23
C GLY A 165 4.33 8.70 -14.75
N ASN A 166 4.80 9.20 -13.62
CA ASN A 166 4.52 10.55 -13.12
C ASN A 166 5.70 11.51 -13.37
N VAL A 167 6.37 11.40 -14.50
CA VAL A 167 7.41 12.33 -14.92
C VAL A 167 6.78 13.31 -15.90
N ASN A 168 6.48 14.53 -15.44
CA ASN A 168 6.37 15.70 -16.31
C ASN A 168 7.76 16.27 -16.53
#